data_3ea67a3d1f5ee10d7ce389234287f4c2
#
_entry.id   3ea67a3d1f5ee10d7ce389234287f4c2
#
_cell.length_a   1.000
_cell.length_b   1.000
_cell.length_c   1.000
_cell.angle_alpha   90.00
_cell.angle_beta   90.00
_cell.angle_gamma   90.00
#
_symmetry.space_group_name_H-M   'P 1'
#
loop_
_entity.id
_entity.type
_entity.pdbx_description
1 polymer ?
#
loop_
_entity_poly.entity_id
_entity_poly.type
_entity_poly.pdbx_seq_one_letter_code
_entity_poly.pdbx_strand_id
1 'polypeptide(L)'
;MQLVPPSVAMPSTTSEAALDGAISAFDTSKPVANFSPGPAPMPNSVMDEIQKEMLDYRGTGISVLSMSHRSPEFGAIIDDCRSVLRRVLRLPESHEILFTHGGGHGQFAAVPLNLCPGGPNESSADYFVHGSWGRRAAAEAAKYTTVRIAAETDGKTLPPRSSWDLNPN
;
A
#
# COMPACT_ATOMS: atom_id res chain seq x y z
N MET A 1 -0.91 -18.44 -42.41
CA MET A 1 0.12 -17.38 -42.48
C MET A 1 0.30 -16.85 -41.04
N GLN A 2 1.24 -17.45 -40.30
CA GLN A 2 1.50 -17.13 -38.90
C GLN A 2 2.45 -15.92 -38.87
N LEU A 3 1.99 -14.81 -38.33
CA LEU A 3 2.83 -13.62 -38.08
C LEU A 3 3.69 -13.92 -36.86
N VAL A 4 4.97 -14.12 -37.06
CA VAL A 4 5.99 -14.14 -35.99
C VAL A 4 6.23 -12.68 -35.60
N PRO A 5 6.05 -12.30 -34.32
CA PRO A 5 6.37 -10.94 -33.88
C PRO A 5 7.88 -10.68 -33.97
N PRO A 6 8.31 -9.45 -34.28
CA PRO A 6 9.73 -9.13 -34.36
C PRO A 6 10.39 -9.35 -32.98
N SER A 7 11.53 -10.05 -33.04
CA SER A 7 12.41 -10.21 -31.88
C SER A 7 12.81 -8.84 -31.33
N VAL A 8 12.37 -8.53 -30.12
CA VAL A 8 12.88 -7.38 -29.37
C VAL A 8 14.29 -7.73 -28.93
N ALA A 9 15.28 -7.11 -29.57
CA ALA A 9 16.66 -7.24 -29.14
C ALA A 9 16.79 -6.67 -27.73
N MET A 10 17.10 -7.53 -26.76
CA MET A 10 17.48 -7.11 -25.41
C MET A 10 18.75 -6.26 -25.51
N PRO A 11 18.86 -5.13 -24.78
CA PRO A 11 20.09 -4.36 -24.75
C PRO A 11 21.22 -5.24 -24.23
N SER A 12 22.33 -5.25 -24.98
CA SER A 12 23.51 -6.05 -24.71
C SER A 12 24.07 -5.78 -23.31
N THR A 13 24.05 -6.81 -22.50
CA THR A 13 25.03 -7.16 -21.46
C THR A 13 25.77 -5.99 -20.80
N THR A 14 25.25 -5.54 -19.67
CA THR A 14 26.14 -5.12 -18.58
C THR A 14 27.04 -6.31 -18.29
N SER A 15 28.37 -6.19 -18.47
CA SER A 15 29.28 -7.33 -18.35
C SER A 15 29.13 -7.96 -16.96
N GLU A 16 29.18 -9.27 -16.86
CA GLU A 16 29.16 -9.99 -15.58
C GLU A 16 30.18 -9.40 -14.59
N ALA A 17 31.32 -8.94 -15.07
CA ALA A 17 32.34 -8.25 -14.27
C ALA A 17 31.86 -6.92 -13.65
N ALA A 18 30.94 -6.20 -14.30
CA ALA A 18 30.35 -4.98 -13.73
C ALA A 18 29.29 -5.30 -12.67
N LEU A 19 28.56 -6.37 -12.83
CA LEU A 19 27.62 -6.90 -11.83
C LEU A 19 28.36 -7.45 -10.61
N ASP A 20 29.40 -8.25 -10.81
CA ASP A 20 30.25 -8.77 -9.73
C ASP A 20 30.98 -7.68 -8.96
N GLY A 21 31.46 -6.63 -9.66
CA GLY A 21 32.05 -5.45 -9.03
C GLY A 21 31.05 -4.65 -8.21
N ALA A 22 29.80 -4.53 -8.68
CA ALA A 22 28.74 -3.84 -7.96
C ALA A 22 28.28 -4.63 -6.72
N ILE A 23 28.19 -5.97 -6.82
CA ILE A 23 27.81 -6.84 -5.70
C ILE A 23 28.91 -6.90 -4.64
N SER A 24 30.19 -6.93 -5.04
CA SER A 24 31.32 -6.93 -4.11
C SER A 24 31.49 -5.60 -3.33
N ALA A 25 30.88 -4.51 -3.79
CA ALA A 25 30.89 -3.23 -3.08
C ALA A 25 29.98 -3.20 -1.86
N PHE A 26 29.06 -4.17 -1.70
CA PHE A 26 28.21 -4.27 -0.53
C PHE A 26 28.86 -5.15 0.54
N ASP A 27 29.33 -4.56 1.62
CA ASP A 27 29.75 -5.27 2.83
C ASP A 27 28.51 -5.84 3.54
N THR A 28 28.13 -7.06 3.17
CA THR A 28 26.99 -7.77 3.76
C THR A 28 27.22 -8.20 5.21
N SER A 29 28.44 -8.03 5.74
CA SER A 29 28.78 -8.35 7.12
C SER A 29 28.22 -7.33 8.13
N LYS A 30 27.80 -6.16 7.66
CA LYS A 30 27.24 -5.08 8.50
C LYS A 30 25.81 -4.76 8.11
N PRO A 31 24.83 -5.06 8.95
CA PRO A 31 23.46 -4.69 8.67
C PRO A 31 23.32 -3.16 8.58
N VAL A 32 22.74 -2.69 7.50
CA VAL A 32 22.43 -1.27 7.31
C VAL A 32 21.20 -0.91 8.14
N ALA A 33 21.30 0.11 8.97
CA ALA A 33 20.14 0.66 9.67
C ALA A 33 19.24 1.40 8.66
N ASN A 34 18.10 0.81 8.35
CA ASN A 34 17.12 1.38 7.42
C ASN A 34 15.97 2.04 8.19
N PHE A 35 15.88 3.36 8.12
CA PHE A 35 14.79 4.17 8.71
C PHE A 35 13.85 4.75 7.65
N SER A 36 13.77 4.13 6.48
CA SER A 36 12.89 4.57 5.38
C SER A 36 11.41 4.44 5.76
N PRO A 37 10.54 5.30 5.20
CA PRO A 37 9.09 5.27 5.47
C PRO A 37 8.35 4.15 4.73
N GLY A 38 9.06 3.26 4.11
CA GLY A 38 8.61 2.11 3.32
C GLY A 38 9.19 2.08 1.90
N PRO A 39 9.75 0.94 1.51
CA PRO A 39 10.00 -0.27 2.32
C PRO A 39 10.86 -0.01 3.56
N ALA A 40 10.53 -0.68 4.65
CA ALA A 40 11.19 -0.55 5.95
C ALA A 40 11.65 -1.92 6.47
N PRO A 41 12.57 -1.99 7.44
CA PRO A 41 13.02 -3.25 7.97
C PRO A 41 11.89 -3.97 8.71
N MET A 42 11.82 -5.28 8.52
CA MET A 42 11.00 -6.17 9.32
C MET A 42 11.83 -6.76 10.47
N PRO A 43 11.21 -7.16 11.59
CA PRO A 43 11.91 -7.90 12.64
C PRO A 43 12.60 -9.15 12.10
N ASN A 44 13.81 -9.45 12.58
CA ASN A 44 14.57 -10.62 12.11
C ASN A 44 13.78 -11.92 12.29
N SER A 45 13.04 -12.08 13.39
CA SER A 45 12.19 -13.25 13.62
C SER A 45 11.13 -13.45 12.53
N VAL A 46 10.58 -12.37 11.97
CA VAL A 46 9.64 -12.43 10.84
C VAL A 46 10.36 -12.85 9.56
N MET A 47 11.57 -12.31 9.32
CA MET A 47 12.38 -12.69 8.15
C MET A 47 12.80 -14.17 8.21
N ASP A 48 13.13 -14.68 9.40
CA ASP A 48 13.47 -16.08 9.63
C ASP A 48 12.28 -17.00 9.32
N GLU A 49 11.06 -16.61 9.69
CA GLU A 49 9.85 -17.38 9.34
C GLU A 49 9.57 -17.34 7.84
N ILE A 50 9.66 -16.17 7.21
CA ILE A 50 9.50 -16.05 5.75
C ILE A 50 10.50 -16.94 5.02
N GLN A 51 11.76 -16.99 5.45
CA GLN A 51 12.79 -17.81 4.85
C GLN A 51 12.47 -19.30 4.94
N LYS A 52 11.95 -19.77 6.09
CA LYS A 52 11.58 -21.19 6.28
C LYS A 52 10.44 -21.61 5.36
N GLU A 53 9.46 -20.72 5.14
CA GLU A 53 8.27 -21.01 4.36
C GLU A 53 8.40 -20.62 2.87
N MET A 54 9.56 -20.04 2.47
CA MET A 54 9.76 -19.47 1.14
C MET A 54 9.62 -20.51 0.01
N LEU A 55 10.13 -21.71 0.20
CA LEU A 55 10.10 -22.77 -0.83
C LEU A 55 8.94 -23.73 -0.65
N ASP A 56 8.51 -23.95 0.58
CA ASP A 56 7.45 -24.90 0.93
C ASP A 56 6.62 -24.34 2.10
N TYR A 57 5.45 -23.82 1.81
CA TYR A 57 4.58 -23.31 2.83
C TYR A 57 3.96 -24.45 3.63
N ARG A 58 4.48 -24.67 4.85
CA ARG A 58 3.95 -25.63 5.85
C ARG A 58 3.74 -27.04 5.31
N GLY A 59 4.60 -27.51 4.43
CA GLY A 59 4.53 -28.88 3.88
C GLY A 59 3.52 -29.07 2.75
N THR A 60 3.03 -27.98 2.14
CA THR A 60 2.11 -28.06 0.99
C THR A 60 2.81 -28.44 -0.33
N GLY A 61 4.14 -28.42 -0.34
CA GLY A 61 4.94 -28.69 -1.54
C GLY A 61 5.06 -27.48 -2.48
N ILE A 62 4.48 -26.32 -2.13
CA ILE A 62 4.53 -25.10 -2.94
C ILE A 62 4.85 -23.88 -2.08
N SER A 63 5.51 -22.90 -2.70
CA SER A 63 5.75 -21.58 -2.12
C SER A 63 4.47 -20.75 -2.11
N VAL A 64 4.29 -19.88 -1.10
CA VAL A 64 3.24 -18.84 -1.12
C VAL A 64 3.33 -17.97 -2.37
N LEU A 65 4.55 -17.71 -2.89
CA LEU A 65 4.77 -16.93 -4.11
C LEU A 65 4.21 -17.60 -5.38
N SER A 66 4.05 -18.94 -5.37
CA SER A 66 3.52 -19.73 -6.48
C SER A 66 2.09 -20.22 -6.22
N MET A 67 1.55 -19.95 -5.04
CA MET A 67 0.24 -20.42 -4.61
C MET A 67 -0.88 -19.62 -5.28
N SER A 68 -1.91 -20.31 -5.76
CA SER A 68 -3.08 -19.64 -6.28
C SER A 68 -3.84 -18.92 -5.17
N HIS A 69 -4.18 -17.65 -5.37
CA HIS A 69 -5.02 -16.89 -4.44
C HIS A 69 -6.45 -17.47 -4.28
N ARG A 70 -6.82 -18.46 -5.12
CA ARG A 70 -8.11 -19.16 -5.06
C ARG A 70 -8.01 -20.52 -4.37
N SER A 71 -6.80 -20.94 -3.99
CA SER A 71 -6.64 -22.23 -3.30
C SER A 71 -7.14 -22.15 -1.86
N PRO A 72 -7.58 -23.29 -1.29
CA PRO A 72 -7.98 -23.36 0.12
C PRO A 72 -6.85 -22.95 1.08
N GLU A 73 -5.61 -23.29 0.76
CA GLU A 73 -4.43 -22.96 1.55
C GLU A 73 -4.21 -21.44 1.62
N PHE A 74 -4.35 -20.75 0.48
CA PHE A 74 -4.27 -19.29 0.48
C PHE A 74 -5.46 -18.65 1.20
N GLY A 75 -6.66 -19.24 1.05
CA GLY A 75 -7.84 -18.84 1.83
C GLY A 75 -7.58 -18.87 3.32
N ALA A 76 -6.97 -19.96 3.81
CA ALA A 76 -6.60 -20.11 5.22
C ALA A 76 -5.59 -19.03 5.68
N ILE A 77 -4.61 -18.68 4.83
CA ILE A 77 -3.66 -17.58 5.13
C ILE A 77 -4.41 -16.25 5.33
N ILE A 78 -5.36 -15.94 4.45
CA ILE A 78 -6.14 -14.69 4.52
C ILE A 78 -7.02 -14.67 5.77
N ASP A 79 -7.66 -15.77 6.11
CA ASP A 79 -8.53 -15.87 7.29
C ASP A 79 -7.74 -15.76 8.59
N ASP A 80 -6.56 -16.39 8.66
CA ASP A 80 -5.64 -16.23 9.78
C ASP A 80 -5.17 -14.77 9.91
N CYS A 81 -4.80 -14.14 8.80
CA CYS A 81 -4.41 -12.73 8.76
C CYS A 81 -5.54 -11.80 9.27
N ARG A 82 -6.79 -12.02 8.86
CA ARG A 82 -7.97 -11.29 9.37
C ARG A 82 -8.13 -11.47 10.87
N SER A 83 -8.01 -12.70 11.34
CA SER A 83 -8.16 -13.05 12.76
C SER A 83 -7.09 -12.36 13.61
N VAL A 84 -5.84 -12.38 13.16
CA VAL A 84 -4.73 -11.71 13.83
C VAL A 84 -4.93 -10.19 13.84
N LEU A 85 -5.28 -9.58 12.71
CA LEU A 85 -5.53 -8.14 12.61
C LEU A 85 -6.68 -7.71 13.52
N ARG A 86 -7.78 -8.45 13.54
CA ARG A 86 -8.92 -8.17 14.44
C ARG A 86 -8.50 -8.14 15.90
N ARG A 87 -7.71 -9.12 16.31
CA ARG A 87 -7.20 -9.24 17.69
C ARG A 87 -6.22 -8.12 18.04
N VAL A 88 -5.22 -7.86 17.16
CA VAL A 88 -4.16 -6.87 17.41
C VAL A 88 -4.75 -5.46 17.46
N LEU A 89 -5.65 -5.13 16.54
CA LEU A 89 -6.31 -3.83 16.46
C LEU A 89 -7.53 -3.70 17.39
N ARG A 90 -7.91 -4.79 18.09
CA ARG A 90 -9.11 -4.84 18.95
C ARG A 90 -10.38 -4.39 18.22
N LEU A 91 -10.54 -4.83 16.97
CA LEU A 91 -11.69 -4.42 16.16
C LEU A 91 -12.97 -5.10 16.68
N PRO A 92 -14.06 -4.33 16.85
CA PRO A 92 -15.35 -4.91 17.20
C PRO A 92 -15.93 -5.73 16.05
N GLU A 93 -16.90 -6.60 16.34
CA GLU A 93 -17.56 -7.46 15.34
C GLU A 93 -18.30 -6.66 14.25
N SER A 94 -18.70 -5.43 14.56
CA SER A 94 -19.36 -4.52 13.61
C SER A 94 -18.44 -4.03 12.46
N HIS A 95 -17.15 -4.35 12.52
CA HIS A 95 -16.17 -3.94 11.49
C HIS A 95 -15.68 -5.14 10.70
N GLU A 96 -15.68 -5.02 9.37
CA GLU A 96 -15.08 -6.00 8.46
C GLU A 96 -13.68 -5.57 8.04
N ILE A 97 -12.80 -6.57 7.82
CA ILE A 97 -11.45 -6.37 7.32
C ILE A 97 -11.44 -6.74 5.85
N LEU A 98 -11.14 -5.77 5.01
CA LEU A 98 -11.06 -5.92 3.55
C LEU A 98 -9.63 -5.69 3.07
N PHE A 99 -9.13 -6.57 2.22
CA PHE A 99 -7.88 -6.38 1.49
C PHE A 99 -8.20 -5.88 0.09
N THR A 100 -7.80 -4.63 -0.20
CA THR A 100 -8.15 -3.96 -1.46
C THR A 100 -6.92 -3.60 -2.27
N HIS A 101 -7.09 -3.47 -3.58
CA HIS A 101 -6.08 -2.94 -4.49
C HIS A 101 -5.98 -1.41 -4.40
N GLY A 102 -4.94 -0.84 -5.04
CA GLY A 102 -4.79 0.59 -5.28
C GLY A 102 -4.02 1.35 -4.21
N GLY A 103 -3.64 0.68 -3.10
CA GLY A 103 -2.90 1.32 -2.02
C GLY A 103 -3.58 2.58 -1.50
N GLY A 104 -2.81 3.55 -0.99
CA GLY A 104 -3.34 4.81 -0.45
C GLY A 104 -4.12 5.64 -1.49
N HIS A 105 -3.70 5.65 -2.75
CA HIS A 105 -4.43 6.37 -3.80
C HIS A 105 -5.80 5.76 -4.09
N GLY A 106 -5.91 4.43 -4.10
CA GLY A 106 -7.20 3.77 -4.22
C GLY A 106 -8.13 4.13 -3.06
N GLN A 107 -7.61 4.27 -1.84
CA GLN A 107 -8.39 4.70 -0.69
C GLN A 107 -8.81 6.16 -0.77
N PHE A 108 -8.02 7.06 -1.35
CA PHE A 108 -8.43 8.45 -1.59
C PHE A 108 -9.66 8.54 -2.50
N ALA A 109 -9.79 7.64 -3.48
CA ALA A 109 -10.99 7.53 -4.30
C ALA A 109 -12.14 6.81 -3.55
N ALA A 110 -11.85 5.74 -2.82
CA ALA A 110 -12.85 4.93 -2.14
C ALA A 110 -13.64 5.72 -1.09
N VAL A 111 -13.00 6.63 -0.35
CA VAL A 111 -13.68 7.44 0.68
C VAL A 111 -14.81 8.27 0.08
N PRO A 112 -14.59 9.18 -0.87
CA PRO A 112 -15.67 9.96 -1.45
C PRO A 112 -16.69 9.11 -2.22
N LEU A 113 -16.27 8.07 -2.92
CA LEU A 113 -17.20 7.17 -3.63
C LEU A 113 -18.20 6.46 -2.69
N ASN A 114 -17.81 6.18 -1.45
CA ASN A 114 -18.68 5.52 -0.48
C ASN A 114 -19.46 6.50 0.40
N LEU A 115 -18.91 7.68 0.69
CA LEU A 115 -19.49 8.60 1.68
C LEU A 115 -20.17 9.82 1.07
N CYS A 116 -19.94 10.11 -0.22
CA CYS A 116 -20.48 11.27 -0.92
C CYS A 116 -21.36 10.83 -2.10
N PRO A 117 -22.59 10.36 -1.85
CA PRO A 117 -23.51 9.95 -2.92
C PRO A 117 -23.92 11.14 -3.79
N GLY A 118 -24.24 10.87 -5.07
CA GLY A 118 -24.78 11.87 -6.01
C GLY A 118 -23.74 12.66 -6.79
N GLY A 119 -22.46 12.56 -6.43
CA GLY A 119 -21.38 13.21 -7.18
C GLY A 119 -21.18 14.69 -6.86
N PRO A 120 -20.42 15.43 -7.69
CA PRO A 120 -19.93 16.78 -7.36
C PRO A 120 -21.01 17.84 -7.18
N ASN A 121 -22.20 17.66 -7.75
CA ASN A 121 -23.29 18.64 -7.67
C ASN A 121 -24.28 18.38 -6.52
N GLU A 122 -24.19 17.21 -5.89
CA GLU A 122 -25.16 16.75 -4.89
C GLU A 122 -24.52 16.51 -3.52
N SER A 123 -23.19 16.44 -3.45
CA SER A 123 -22.47 16.19 -2.21
C SER A 123 -21.24 17.06 -2.09
N SER A 124 -20.85 17.35 -0.86
CA SER A 124 -19.63 18.07 -0.56
C SER A 124 -18.89 17.41 0.61
N ALA A 125 -17.57 17.59 0.64
CA ALA A 125 -16.72 17.07 1.70
C ALA A 125 -15.68 18.11 2.11
N ASP A 126 -15.49 18.24 3.41
CA ASP A 126 -14.46 19.10 3.99
C ASP A 126 -13.15 18.33 4.08
N TYR A 127 -12.08 18.93 3.59
CA TYR A 127 -10.73 18.38 3.65
C TYR A 127 -9.83 19.25 4.50
N PHE A 128 -9.21 18.62 5.47
CA PHE A 128 -8.09 19.18 6.21
C PHE A 128 -6.79 18.80 5.51
N VAL A 129 -6.16 19.76 4.84
CA VAL A 129 -4.94 19.50 4.05
C VAL A 129 -3.71 19.77 4.89
N HIS A 130 -3.08 18.69 5.35
CA HIS A 130 -1.83 18.73 6.09
C HIS A 130 -0.71 18.05 5.28
N GLY A 131 0.07 18.86 4.57
CA GLY A 131 1.17 18.39 3.72
C GLY A 131 0.73 17.78 2.39
N SER A 132 1.66 17.09 1.74
CA SER A 132 1.49 16.62 0.35
C SER A 132 0.44 15.52 0.18
N TRP A 133 0.32 14.63 1.14
CA TRP A 133 -0.64 13.53 1.07
C TRP A 133 -2.09 14.02 1.23
N GLY A 134 -2.34 14.94 2.16
CA GLY A 134 -3.64 15.58 2.29
C GLY A 134 -4.06 16.31 1.01
N ARG A 135 -3.12 17.01 0.37
CA ARG A 135 -3.36 17.69 -0.92
C ARG A 135 -3.72 16.70 -2.04
N ARG A 136 -3.03 15.55 -2.11
CA ARG A 136 -3.36 14.50 -3.08
C ARG A 136 -4.72 13.87 -2.82
N ALA A 137 -5.07 13.64 -1.56
CA ALA A 137 -6.38 13.12 -1.19
C ALA A 137 -7.51 14.06 -1.59
N ALA A 138 -7.37 15.35 -1.32
CA ALA A 138 -8.34 16.37 -1.73
C ALA A 138 -8.48 16.46 -3.26
N ALA A 139 -7.34 16.42 -3.98
CA ALA A 139 -7.33 16.45 -5.44
C ALA A 139 -7.99 15.20 -6.06
N GLU A 140 -7.79 14.02 -5.46
CA GLU A 140 -8.48 12.81 -5.91
C GLU A 140 -9.99 12.90 -5.64
N ALA A 141 -10.38 13.33 -4.45
CA ALA A 141 -11.78 13.46 -4.07
C ALA A 141 -12.57 14.44 -4.95
N ALA A 142 -11.93 15.49 -5.44
CA ALA A 142 -12.55 16.48 -6.32
C ALA A 142 -13.09 15.91 -7.64
N LYS A 143 -12.71 14.68 -8.00
CA LYS A 143 -13.26 13.96 -9.15
C LYS A 143 -14.65 13.37 -8.88
N TYR A 144 -15.01 13.21 -7.61
CA TYR A 144 -16.21 12.47 -7.17
C TYR A 144 -17.19 13.31 -6.36
N THR A 145 -16.73 14.40 -5.75
CA THR A 145 -17.54 15.27 -4.91
C THR A 145 -17.03 16.71 -4.95
N THR A 146 -17.85 17.67 -4.51
CA THR A 146 -17.37 19.04 -4.28
C THR A 146 -16.48 19.07 -3.05
N VAL A 147 -15.20 19.44 -3.23
CA VAL A 147 -14.22 19.52 -2.15
C VAL A 147 -14.13 20.95 -1.63
N ARG A 148 -14.24 21.11 -0.31
CA ARG A 148 -13.90 22.32 0.41
C ARG A 148 -12.64 22.10 1.22
N ILE A 149 -11.73 23.06 1.22
CA ILE A 149 -10.53 23.00 2.06
C ILE A 149 -10.86 23.72 3.37
N ALA A 150 -11.21 22.92 4.38
CA ALA A 150 -11.58 23.44 5.70
C ALA A 150 -10.38 24.09 6.42
N ALA A 151 -9.19 23.53 6.21
CA ALA A 151 -7.94 24.13 6.65
C ALA A 151 -6.78 23.58 5.83
N GLU A 152 -5.75 24.40 5.62
CA GLU A 152 -4.52 24.00 4.94
C GLU A 152 -3.29 24.40 5.76
N THR A 153 -2.28 23.53 5.80
CA THR A 153 -1.03 23.79 6.49
C THR A 153 0.19 23.39 5.64
N ASP A 154 1.32 23.94 6.03
CA ASP A 154 2.63 23.59 5.44
C ASP A 154 3.18 22.21 5.87
N GLY A 155 2.42 21.46 6.66
CA GLY A 155 2.83 20.16 7.21
C GLY A 155 3.58 20.26 8.54
N LYS A 156 3.76 21.43 9.12
CA LYS A 156 4.52 21.64 10.38
C LYS A 156 3.60 21.94 11.56
N THR A 157 2.65 22.84 11.37
CA THR A 157 1.81 23.34 12.46
C THR A 157 0.33 23.20 12.10
N LEU A 158 -0.47 22.70 13.03
CA LEU A 158 -1.92 22.66 12.87
C LEU A 158 -2.52 24.02 13.24
N PRO A 159 -3.39 24.60 12.39
CA PRO A 159 -4.10 25.82 12.75
C PRO A 159 -5.11 25.55 13.85
N PRO A 160 -5.44 26.53 14.69
CA PRO A 160 -6.46 26.36 15.72
C PRO A 160 -7.83 26.04 15.07
N ARG A 161 -8.59 25.17 15.72
CA ARG A 161 -9.90 24.74 15.21
C ARG A 161 -10.86 25.91 14.93
N SER A 162 -10.74 27.00 15.64
CA SER A 162 -11.54 28.21 15.45
C SER A 162 -11.33 28.90 14.09
N SER A 163 -10.24 28.56 13.38
CA SER A 163 -9.94 29.09 12.04
C SER A 163 -10.34 28.15 10.90
N TRP A 164 -10.96 27.01 11.22
CA TRP A 164 -11.38 26.06 10.19
C TRP A 164 -12.68 26.50 9.53
N ASP A 165 -12.70 26.52 8.20
CA ASP A 165 -13.90 26.80 7.41
C ASP A 165 -14.67 25.50 7.15
N LEU A 166 -15.46 25.07 8.12
CA LEU A 166 -16.25 23.84 8.04
C LEU A 166 -17.58 24.10 7.30
N ASN A 167 -18.05 23.09 6.58
CA ASN A 167 -19.37 23.08 6.00
C ASN A 167 -20.41 23.16 7.14
N PRO A 168 -21.36 24.07 7.08
CA PRO A 168 -22.38 24.22 8.12
C PRO A 168 -23.47 23.14 8.14
N ASN A 169 -23.49 22.21 7.13
CA ASN A 169 -24.50 21.16 6.98
C ASN A 169 -23.99 19.80 7.42
#